data_f746e463720e5359f308771118e00b77
#
_entry.id   f746e463720e5359f308771118e00b77
#
_cell.length_a   1.000
_cell.length_b   1.000
_cell.length_c   1.000
_cell.angle_alpha   90.00
_cell.angle_beta   90.00
_cell.angle_gamma   90.00
#
_symmetry.space_group_name_H-M   'P 1'
#
loop_
_entity.id
_entity.type
_entity.pdbx_description
1 polymer ?
#
loop_
_entity_poly.entity_id
_entity_poly.type
_entity_poly.pdbx_seq_one_letter_code
_entity_poly.pdbx_strand_id
1 'polypeptide(L)'
;MNPNPRIAYVLKVYPRTSQTFVLSEILAHERAGLELDIFSLRRTDDTRFHAELAQVQSPVFQVARARSNATLTLNALREHAQHLPRLWDVVHNSQANAEDLLQAATLSRAIVERGIIHMHAHFGTVATVVARLASKITGISYSFTAHAKDIFHENVVEEVLRNKLADSSGVITVSRFNVNYLRDKYAEAAAGVKLIYNGLDLDKFPFDPDGDKLPLVLGVGRLVEKKGFSYLLDASALMRAKGIPFRCEIVGGGELEADLQEQVNKLDLGGHVTLCGAMSQSDVKQKIRQARLLAAPCVHAENNDRDGLPTILLESMALGTPCISTPVTGIPEVLKPGETGLMVAERDANALADACERLLTDQQLCTELALNGRRLIEDQFDINKNAAEIRALFSSMSGVDLSRGGDGGGT
;
A
#
# COMPACT_ATOMS: atom_id res chain seq x y z
N MET A 1 28.66 9.58 -22.71
CA MET A 1 27.57 8.58 -22.53
C MET A 1 26.49 9.28 -21.75
N ASN A 2 25.26 9.40 -22.27
CA ASN A 2 24.16 9.87 -21.42
C ASN A 2 24.00 8.85 -20.31
N PRO A 3 24.03 9.26 -19.04
CA PRO A 3 23.72 8.33 -17.95
C PRO A 3 22.31 7.77 -18.17
N ASN A 4 22.08 6.52 -17.78
CA ASN A 4 20.74 5.93 -17.82
C ASN A 4 19.74 6.88 -17.15
N PRO A 5 18.54 7.05 -17.73
CA PRO A 5 17.55 7.95 -17.16
C PRO A 5 17.14 7.52 -15.74
N ARG A 6 17.09 8.46 -14.81
CA ARG A 6 16.80 8.22 -13.39
C ARG A 6 15.45 8.76 -13.00
N ILE A 7 14.74 7.99 -12.18
CA ILE A 7 13.47 8.38 -11.57
C ILE A 7 13.67 8.59 -10.06
N ALA A 8 13.15 9.69 -9.52
CA ALA A 8 13.13 9.91 -8.09
C ALA A 8 11.88 9.31 -7.46
N TYR A 9 12.03 8.42 -6.51
CA TYR A 9 10.97 7.97 -5.61
C TYR A 9 10.93 8.86 -4.37
N VAL A 10 9.84 9.60 -4.17
CA VAL A 10 9.68 10.53 -3.04
C VAL A 10 8.76 9.92 -2.00
N LEU A 11 9.31 9.59 -0.84
CA LEU A 11 8.63 8.87 0.23
C LEU A 11 8.64 9.69 1.53
N LYS A 12 7.52 9.71 2.25
CA LYS A 12 7.46 10.40 3.55
C LYS A 12 8.47 9.81 4.54
N VAL A 13 8.54 8.49 4.61
CA VAL A 13 9.48 7.70 5.43
C VAL A 13 9.89 6.47 4.64
N TYR A 14 11.18 6.20 4.57
CA TYR A 14 11.70 4.97 3.99
C TYR A 14 12.95 4.50 4.77
N PRO A 15 13.09 3.19 5.04
CA PRO A 15 12.11 2.13 4.79
C PRO A 15 10.96 2.10 5.82
N ARG A 16 9.83 1.42 5.48
CA ARG A 16 8.68 1.21 6.35
C ARG A 16 8.22 -0.25 6.29
N THR A 17 8.07 -0.88 7.45
CA THR A 17 7.62 -2.27 7.56
C THR A 17 6.20 -2.48 6.97
N SER A 18 5.31 -1.50 7.14
CA SER A 18 3.93 -1.59 6.67
C SER A 18 3.72 -1.26 5.18
N GLN A 19 4.79 -0.96 4.43
CA GLN A 19 4.74 -0.56 3.02
C GLN A 19 5.45 -1.57 2.11
N THR A 20 5.11 -2.85 2.26
CA THR A 20 5.69 -3.96 1.46
C THR A 20 5.51 -3.76 -0.03
N PHE A 21 4.37 -3.18 -0.46
CA PHE A 21 4.07 -2.91 -1.86
C PHE A 21 5.05 -1.91 -2.49
N VAL A 22 5.48 -0.87 -1.75
CA VAL A 22 6.50 0.07 -2.24
C VAL A 22 7.84 -0.63 -2.43
N LEU A 23 8.24 -1.48 -1.48
CA LEU A 23 9.46 -2.27 -1.58
C LEU A 23 9.42 -3.23 -2.78
N SER A 24 8.31 -3.94 -2.96
CA SER A 24 8.12 -4.87 -4.08
C SER A 24 8.15 -4.15 -5.43
N GLU A 25 7.56 -2.96 -5.52
CA GLU A 25 7.56 -2.11 -6.72
C GLU A 25 8.97 -1.63 -7.05
N ILE A 26 9.75 -1.12 -6.07
CA ILE A 26 11.15 -0.73 -6.24
C ILE A 26 11.96 -1.90 -6.79
N LEU A 27 11.89 -3.08 -6.16
CA LEU A 27 12.63 -4.26 -6.59
C LEU A 27 12.22 -4.72 -8.01
N ALA A 28 10.95 -4.59 -8.38
CA ALA A 28 10.49 -4.93 -9.73
C ALA A 28 11.02 -3.95 -10.80
N HIS A 29 11.14 -2.67 -10.45
CA HIS A 29 11.77 -1.68 -11.31
C HIS A 29 13.27 -1.92 -11.47
N GLU A 30 13.99 -2.20 -10.38
CA GLU A 30 15.43 -2.52 -10.40
C GLU A 30 15.71 -3.78 -11.24
N ARG A 31 14.90 -4.85 -11.06
CA ARG A 31 15.02 -6.07 -11.89
C ARG A 31 14.82 -5.79 -13.39
N ALA A 32 14.02 -4.80 -13.72
CA ALA A 32 13.82 -4.36 -15.11
C ALA A 32 14.86 -3.35 -15.58
N GLY A 33 15.91 -3.06 -14.79
CA GLY A 33 17.00 -2.16 -15.15
C GLY A 33 16.66 -0.68 -15.06
N LEU A 34 15.55 -0.28 -14.41
CA LEU A 34 15.25 1.13 -14.17
C LEU A 34 16.14 1.66 -13.03
N GLU A 35 16.83 2.76 -13.29
CA GLU A 35 17.62 3.45 -12.27
C GLU A 35 16.71 4.32 -11.39
N LEU A 36 16.69 4.03 -10.08
CA LEU A 36 15.93 4.78 -9.09
C LEU A 36 16.84 5.50 -8.10
N ASP A 37 16.38 6.65 -7.64
CA ASP A 37 16.92 7.36 -6.49
C ASP A 37 15.80 7.54 -5.46
N ILE A 38 15.97 7.02 -4.24
CA ILE A 38 14.96 7.05 -3.19
C ILE A 38 15.19 8.23 -2.27
N PHE A 39 14.23 9.16 -2.19
CA PHE A 39 14.26 10.32 -1.31
C PHE A 39 13.30 10.15 -0.16
N SER A 40 13.82 10.00 1.05
CA SER A 40 13.04 9.90 2.28
C SER A 40 12.99 11.24 3.01
N LEU A 41 11.78 11.78 3.22
CA LEU A 41 11.60 13.08 3.87
C LEU A 41 11.80 13.02 5.39
N ARG A 42 11.65 11.83 5.98
CA ARG A 42 11.82 11.59 7.43
C ARG A 42 12.57 10.30 7.67
N ARG A 43 13.27 10.21 8.77
CA ARG A 43 13.88 8.95 9.21
C ARG A 43 12.81 7.98 9.66
N THR A 44 13.07 6.69 9.46
CA THR A 44 12.21 5.64 10.00
C THR A 44 12.41 5.49 11.51
N ASP A 45 11.35 5.16 12.19
CA ASP A 45 11.29 4.74 13.60
C ASP A 45 10.99 3.23 13.72
N ASP A 46 10.83 2.54 12.60
CA ASP A 46 10.63 1.09 12.57
C ASP A 46 11.90 0.38 13.04
N THR A 47 11.74 -0.65 13.88
CA THR A 47 12.85 -1.45 14.43
C THR A 47 12.99 -2.82 13.77
N ARG A 48 12.04 -3.19 12.92
CA ARG A 48 12.04 -4.45 12.16
C ARG A 48 11.80 -4.14 10.70
N PHE A 49 12.46 -4.89 9.82
CA PHE A 49 12.35 -4.71 8.38
C PHE A 49 12.22 -6.06 7.67
N HIS A 50 11.66 -6.02 6.47
CA HIS A 50 11.60 -7.18 5.60
C HIS A 50 12.98 -7.54 5.09
N ALA A 51 13.28 -8.84 4.99
CA ALA A 51 14.58 -9.34 4.50
C ALA A 51 14.89 -8.85 3.08
N GLU A 52 13.87 -8.63 2.27
CA GLU A 52 13.97 -8.12 0.91
C GLU A 52 14.57 -6.72 0.82
N LEU A 53 14.54 -5.94 1.90
CA LEU A 53 15.18 -4.63 1.93
C LEU A 53 16.68 -4.70 1.62
N ALA A 54 17.33 -5.82 1.98
CA ALA A 54 18.73 -6.06 1.68
C ALA A 54 19.03 -6.25 0.18
N GLN A 55 18.00 -6.43 -0.65
CA GLN A 55 18.12 -6.59 -2.10
C GLN A 55 18.06 -5.25 -2.85
N VAL A 56 17.60 -4.17 -2.19
CA VAL A 56 17.48 -2.85 -2.81
C VAL A 56 18.87 -2.28 -3.10
N GLN A 57 19.09 -1.94 -4.36
CA GLN A 57 20.36 -1.37 -4.85
C GLN A 57 20.28 0.15 -5.01
N SER A 58 19.09 0.71 -5.14
CA SER A 58 18.85 2.13 -5.30
C SER A 58 19.36 2.93 -4.11
N PRO A 59 20.12 4.01 -4.33
CA PRO A 59 20.62 4.85 -3.24
C PRO A 59 19.46 5.55 -2.51
N VAL A 60 19.58 5.65 -1.19
CA VAL A 60 18.60 6.28 -0.31
C VAL A 60 19.14 7.60 0.21
N PHE A 61 18.46 8.69 -0.08
CA PHE A 61 18.82 10.04 0.35
C PHE A 61 17.85 10.53 1.44
N GLN A 62 18.39 10.93 2.57
CA GLN A 62 17.61 11.61 3.59
C GLN A 62 17.53 13.10 3.24
N VAL A 63 16.32 13.58 3.00
CA VAL A 63 16.07 14.99 2.68
C VAL A 63 16.18 15.83 3.96
N ALA A 64 16.88 16.96 3.87
CA ALA A 64 17.10 17.84 5.02
C ALA A 64 15.75 18.36 5.58
N ARG A 65 15.66 18.41 6.91
CA ARG A 65 14.51 18.99 7.60
C ARG A 65 14.77 20.44 7.99
N ALA A 66 13.72 21.26 7.99
CA ALA A 66 13.81 22.59 8.55
C ALA A 66 14.28 22.53 10.02
N ARG A 67 15.18 23.42 10.38
CA ARG A 67 15.63 23.57 11.76
C ARG A 67 14.62 24.45 12.52
N SER A 68 14.57 24.33 13.83
CA SER A 68 13.72 25.17 14.70
C SER A 68 14.01 26.67 14.57
N ASN A 69 15.17 27.03 14.03
CA ASN A 69 15.61 28.41 13.81
C ASN A 69 15.26 28.86 12.38
N ALA A 70 14.35 29.83 12.27
CA ALA A 70 13.91 30.41 10.99
C ALA A 70 15.06 31.01 10.17
N THR A 71 16.06 31.63 10.82
CA THR A 71 17.24 32.18 10.15
C THR A 71 18.06 31.11 9.45
N LEU A 72 18.24 29.95 10.10
CA LEU A 72 18.97 28.83 9.49
C LEU A 72 18.22 28.24 8.29
N THR A 73 16.90 28.16 8.38
CA THR A 73 16.05 27.71 7.26
C THR A 73 16.14 28.69 6.08
N LEU A 74 16.06 29.99 6.36
CA LEU A 74 16.17 31.02 5.33
C LEU A 74 17.56 31.03 4.66
N ASN A 75 18.64 30.85 5.43
CA ASN A 75 19.98 30.78 4.87
C ASN A 75 20.16 29.55 3.98
N ALA A 76 19.61 28.37 4.37
CA ALA A 76 19.62 27.19 3.54
C ALA A 76 18.84 27.39 2.22
N LEU A 77 17.67 28.06 2.27
CA LEU A 77 16.92 28.42 1.06
C LEU A 77 17.71 29.37 0.15
N ARG A 78 18.42 30.36 0.73
CA ARG A 78 19.29 31.28 -0.03
C ARG A 78 20.44 30.53 -0.73
N GLU A 79 21.05 29.55 -0.06
CA GLU A 79 22.08 28.72 -0.65
C GLU A 79 21.53 27.91 -1.84
N HIS A 80 20.36 27.25 -1.67
CA HIS A 80 19.73 26.52 -2.76
C HIS A 80 19.34 27.44 -3.93
N ALA A 81 18.88 28.67 -3.65
CA ALA A 81 18.47 29.64 -4.67
C ALA A 81 19.58 30.03 -5.65
N GLN A 82 20.85 29.91 -5.26
CA GLN A 82 22.01 30.15 -6.14
C GLN A 82 22.03 29.20 -7.34
N HIS A 83 21.40 28.02 -7.21
CA HIS A 83 21.37 26.96 -8.22
C HIS A 83 19.95 26.66 -8.75
N LEU A 84 18.92 27.29 -8.18
CA LEU A 84 17.52 27.05 -8.46
C LEU A 84 16.80 28.39 -8.78
N PRO A 85 16.86 28.88 -10.02
CA PRO A 85 16.37 30.22 -10.37
C PRO A 85 14.90 30.48 -10.02
N ARG A 86 14.05 29.44 -10.08
CA ARG A 86 12.59 29.55 -9.79
C ARG A 86 12.24 29.41 -8.32
N LEU A 87 13.22 29.17 -7.42
CA LEU A 87 12.92 28.86 -6.01
C LEU A 87 12.12 29.98 -5.34
N TRP A 88 12.57 31.24 -5.50
CA TRP A 88 11.90 32.35 -4.85
C TRP A 88 10.49 32.63 -5.41
N ASP A 89 10.25 32.39 -6.69
CA ASP A 89 8.92 32.49 -7.28
C ASP A 89 7.97 31.47 -6.63
N VAL A 90 8.44 30.23 -6.41
CA VAL A 90 7.65 29.18 -5.74
C VAL A 90 7.43 29.53 -4.27
N VAL A 91 8.44 30.05 -3.56
CA VAL A 91 8.32 30.50 -2.16
C VAL A 91 7.25 31.57 -2.01
N HIS A 92 7.23 32.57 -2.89
CA HIS A 92 6.28 33.68 -2.84
C HIS A 92 4.84 33.28 -3.22
N ASN A 93 4.70 32.35 -4.18
CA ASN A 93 3.40 31.98 -4.74
C ASN A 93 2.80 30.70 -4.13
N SER A 94 3.47 30.06 -3.16
CA SER A 94 2.95 28.89 -2.47
C SER A 94 2.49 29.21 -1.05
N GLN A 95 1.48 28.49 -0.57
CA GLN A 95 1.06 28.47 0.84
C GLN A 95 1.77 27.35 1.64
N ALA A 96 2.87 26.83 1.12
CA ALA A 96 3.60 25.75 1.75
C ALA A 96 4.33 26.24 3.02
N ASN A 97 4.45 25.36 4.01
CA ASN A 97 5.22 25.67 5.20
C ASN A 97 6.72 25.62 4.93
N ALA A 98 7.52 26.18 5.84
CA ALA A 98 8.97 26.29 5.68
C ALA A 98 9.69 24.91 5.57
N GLU A 99 9.15 23.87 6.20
CA GLU A 99 9.70 22.51 6.11
C GLU A 99 9.52 21.95 4.69
N ASP A 100 8.31 22.02 4.14
CA ASP A 100 8.01 21.52 2.80
C ASP A 100 8.81 22.29 1.73
N LEU A 101 8.97 23.60 1.89
CA LEU A 101 9.78 24.44 0.99
C LEU A 101 11.26 24.06 1.03
N LEU A 102 11.84 23.86 2.21
CA LEU A 102 13.24 23.44 2.33
C LEU A 102 13.46 22.03 1.78
N GLN A 103 12.55 21.12 2.06
CA GLN A 103 12.60 19.77 1.51
C GLN A 103 12.50 19.77 -0.02
N ALA A 104 11.59 20.59 -0.57
CA ALA A 104 11.47 20.76 -2.02
C ALA A 104 12.72 21.36 -2.65
N ALA A 105 13.32 22.39 -2.03
CA ALA A 105 14.58 22.97 -2.51
C ALA A 105 15.74 21.94 -2.49
N THR A 106 15.86 21.19 -1.40
CA THR A 106 16.87 20.12 -1.27
C THR A 106 16.68 19.05 -2.34
N LEU A 107 15.44 18.58 -2.52
CA LEU A 107 15.09 17.61 -3.57
C LEU A 107 15.40 18.17 -4.97
N SER A 108 14.98 19.42 -5.24
CA SER A 108 15.24 20.10 -6.53
C SER A 108 16.71 20.18 -6.87
N ARG A 109 17.57 20.45 -5.87
CA ARG A 109 19.01 20.47 -6.05
C ARG A 109 19.54 19.10 -6.46
N ALA A 110 19.11 18.05 -5.77
CA ALA A 110 19.50 16.68 -6.10
C ALA A 110 19.00 16.25 -7.49
N ILE A 111 17.78 16.65 -7.88
CA ILE A 111 17.21 16.39 -9.21
C ILE A 111 18.14 16.92 -10.30
N VAL A 112 18.55 18.19 -10.18
CA VAL A 112 19.41 18.83 -11.18
C VAL A 112 20.80 18.19 -11.20
N GLU A 113 21.41 17.96 -10.05
CA GLU A 113 22.77 17.40 -9.93
C GLU A 113 22.85 15.95 -10.43
N ARG A 114 21.77 15.17 -10.29
CA ARG A 114 21.75 13.74 -10.63
C ARG A 114 21.09 13.42 -11.97
N GLY A 115 20.58 14.43 -12.67
CA GLY A 115 19.92 14.24 -13.97
C GLY A 115 18.64 13.44 -13.91
N ILE A 116 17.85 13.62 -12.85
CA ILE A 116 16.56 12.96 -12.66
C ILE A 116 15.57 13.55 -13.67
N ILE A 117 14.83 12.67 -14.37
CA ILE A 117 13.91 13.07 -15.45
C ILE A 117 12.44 13.10 -15.04
N HIS A 118 12.08 12.41 -13.96
CA HIS A 118 10.71 12.34 -13.42
C HIS A 118 10.73 12.02 -11.93
N MET A 119 9.72 12.49 -11.20
CA MET A 119 9.50 12.16 -9.79
C MET A 119 8.23 11.35 -9.63
N HIS A 120 8.29 10.29 -8.82
CA HIS A 120 7.11 9.55 -8.38
C HIS A 120 7.00 9.56 -6.86
N ALA A 121 5.85 10.01 -6.34
CA ALA A 121 5.60 10.01 -4.90
C ALA A 121 4.59 8.92 -4.52
N HIS A 122 4.84 8.21 -3.42
CA HIS A 122 3.80 7.37 -2.83
C HIS A 122 3.03 8.13 -1.75
N PHE A 123 1.70 8.00 -1.81
CA PHE A 123 0.69 8.68 -1.01
C PHE A 123 0.51 10.16 -1.37
N GLY A 124 -0.73 10.58 -1.54
CA GLY A 124 -1.14 11.98 -1.74
C GLY A 124 -0.89 12.90 -0.54
N THR A 125 0.10 12.59 0.31
CA THR A 125 0.46 13.31 1.56
C THR A 125 1.60 14.31 1.35
N VAL A 126 2.44 14.52 2.36
CA VAL A 126 3.60 15.45 2.28
C VAL A 126 4.59 15.08 1.18
N ALA A 127 4.78 13.79 0.87
CA ALA A 127 5.67 13.37 -0.20
C ALA A 127 5.26 13.99 -1.54
N THR A 128 3.96 13.95 -1.85
CA THR A 128 3.40 14.57 -3.06
C THR A 128 3.44 16.11 -3.00
N VAL A 129 3.29 16.72 -1.80
CA VAL A 129 3.48 18.20 -1.66
C VAL A 129 4.89 18.59 -2.05
N VAL A 130 5.89 17.89 -1.51
CA VAL A 130 7.31 18.16 -1.78
C VAL A 130 7.65 17.90 -3.25
N ALA A 131 7.17 16.81 -3.85
CA ALA A 131 7.37 16.52 -5.26
C ALA A 131 6.72 17.59 -6.18
N ARG A 132 5.49 18.04 -5.85
CA ARG A 132 4.80 19.11 -6.56
C ARG A 132 5.57 20.43 -6.51
N LEU A 133 6.07 20.83 -5.34
CA LEU A 133 6.89 22.03 -5.19
C LEU A 133 8.22 21.90 -5.95
N ALA A 134 8.88 20.78 -5.86
CA ALA A 134 10.11 20.49 -6.61
C ALA A 134 9.88 20.52 -8.13
N SER A 135 8.74 20.02 -8.60
CA SER A 135 8.32 20.15 -10.00
C SER A 135 8.19 21.60 -10.45
N LYS A 136 7.57 22.45 -9.63
CA LYS A 136 7.45 23.89 -9.93
C LYS A 136 8.80 24.60 -9.95
N ILE A 137 9.74 24.20 -9.08
CA ILE A 137 11.11 24.77 -9.02
C ILE A 137 11.94 24.33 -10.22
N THR A 138 11.91 23.03 -10.59
CA THR A 138 12.80 22.45 -11.60
C THR A 138 12.19 22.38 -13.00
N GLY A 139 10.88 22.35 -13.11
CA GLY A 139 10.16 22.07 -14.36
C GLY A 139 10.06 20.57 -14.69
N ILE A 140 10.61 19.68 -13.86
CA ILE A 140 10.54 18.22 -14.06
C ILE A 140 9.14 17.72 -13.69
N SER A 141 8.61 16.81 -14.50
CA SER A 141 7.30 16.20 -14.27
C SER A 141 7.25 15.39 -12.98
N TYR A 142 6.07 15.32 -12.36
CA TYR A 142 5.84 14.43 -11.23
C TYR A 142 4.52 13.66 -11.37
N SER A 143 4.50 12.48 -10.78
CA SER A 143 3.32 11.64 -10.60
C SER A 143 3.23 11.15 -9.15
N PHE A 144 2.08 10.58 -8.78
CA PHE A 144 1.97 9.95 -7.47
C PHE A 144 0.97 8.80 -7.47
N THR A 145 1.18 7.84 -6.55
CA THR A 145 0.21 6.79 -6.26
C THR A 145 -0.62 7.21 -5.03
N ALA A 146 -1.93 7.36 -5.24
CA ALA A 146 -2.90 7.67 -4.18
C ALA A 146 -3.45 6.40 -3.56
N HIS A 147 -3.44 6.33 -2.22
CA HIS A 147 -3.94 5.20 -1.43
C HIS A 147 -5.15 5.62 -0.60
N ALA A 148 -5.85 4.64 0.04
CA ALA A 148 -7.10 4.89 0.75
C ALA A 148 -7.00 6.01 1.80
N LYS A 149 -5.95 6.02 2.63
CA LYS A 149 -5.81 6.99 3.72
C LYS A 149 -5.71 8.44 3.23
N ASP A 150 -5.02 8.65 2.12
CA ASP A 150 -4.83 9.99 1.53
C ASP A 150 -5.97 10.45 0.62
N ILE A 151 -6.99 9.58 0.45
CA ILE A 151 -8.20 9.85 -0.32
C ILE A 151 -9.42 10.05 0.60
N PHE A 152 -9.58 9.20 1.62
CA PHE A 152 -10.83 9.06 2.37
C PHE A 152 -10.79 9.60 3.80
N HIS A 153 -9.61 9.67 4.43
CA HIS A 153 -9.48 10.06 5.82
C HIS A 153 -10.02 11.49 6.05
N GLU A 154 -10.69 11.72 7.17
CA GLU A 154 -11.31 13.03 7.53
C GLU A 154 -10.36 14.23 7.46
N ASN A 155 -9.05 14.01 7.70
CA ASN A 155 -8.02 15.04 7.63
C ASN A 155 -7.56 15.36 6.20
N VAL A 156 -8.18 14.79 5.16
CA VAL A 156 -7.87 15.13 3.77
C VAL A 156 -8.48 16.49 3.42
N VAL A 157 -7.61 17.47 3.19
CA VAL A 157 -8.04 18.79 2.72
C VAL A 157 -8.30 18.71 1.21
N GLU A 158 -9.56 18.82 0.81
CA GLU A 158 -10.02 18.59 -0.57
C GLU A 158 -9.32 19.50 -1.59
N GLU A 159 -9.18 20.79 -1.28
CA GLU A 159 -8.51 21.77 -2.14
C GLU A 159 -7.04 21.39 -2.36
N VAL A 160 -6.35 20.90 -1.32
CA VAL A 160 -4.95 20.47 -1.42
C VAL A 160 -4.82 19.23 -2.29
N LEU A 161 -5.75 18.27 -2.16
CA LEU A 161 -5.73 17.08 -3.00
C LEU A 161 -6.08 17.42 -4.45
N ARG A 162 -7.09 18.28 -4.69
CA ARG A 162 -7.45 18.79 -6.02
C ARG A 162 -6.24 19.40 -6.74
N ASN A 163 -5.50 20.25 -6.03
CA ASN A 163 -4.31 20.90 -6.59
C ASN A 163 -3.18 19.91 -6.91
N LYS A 164 -3.01 18.84 -6.12
CA LYS A 164 -2.04 17.76 -6.42
C LYS A 164 -2.43 16.98 -7.67
N LEU A 165 -3.73 16.65 -7.79
CA LEU A 165 -4.28 15.97 -8.95
C LEU A 165 -4.08 16.80 -10.23
N ALA A 166 -4.47 18.08 -10.19
CA ALA A 166 -4.42 18.97 -11.34
C ALA A 166 -3.00 19.30 -11.82
N ASP A 167 -2.06 19.48 -10.89
CA ASP A 167 -0.67 19.86 -11.22
C ASP A 167 0.20 18.64 -11.59
N SER A 168 -0.25 17.41 -11.34
CA SER A 168 0.53 16.19 -11.65
C SER A 168 0.48 15.84 -13.13
N SER A 169 1.53 15.23 -13.64
CA SER A 169 1.55 14.64 -14.98
C SER A 169 0.77 13.34 -15.06
N GLY A 170 0.48 12.71 -13.91
CA GLY A 170 -0.36 11.54 -13.80
C GLY A 170 -0.55 11.08 -12.38
N VAL A 171 -1.66 10.41 -12.15
CA VAL A 171 -2.01 9.83 -10.86
C VAL A 171 -2.35 8.36 -11.03
N ILE A 172 -1.78 7.53 -10.17
CA ILE A 172 -2.07 6.11 -10.06
C ILE A 172 -2.90 5.90 -8.81
N THR A 173 -3.85 4.97 -8.84
CA THR A 173 -4.50 4.46 -7.64
C THR A 173 -4.77 2.96 -7.77
N VAL A 174 -4.98 2.32 -6.63
CA VAL A 174 -4.85 0.87 -6.45
C VAL A 174 -6.19 0.12 -6.44
N SER A 175 -7.28 0.80 -6.81
CA SER A 175 -8.60 0.16 -6.99
C SER A 175 -9.47 0.97 -7.95
N ARG A 176 -10.41 0.30 -8.62
CA ARG A 176 -11.41 0.94 -9.47
C ARG A 176 -12.35 1.83 -8.64
N PHE A 177 -12.64 1.40 -7.43
CA PHE A 177 -13.38 2.20 -6.47
C PHE A 177 -12.73 3.58 -6.27
N ASN A 178 -11.42 3.61 -6.04
CA ASN A 178 -10.68 4.86 -5.87
C ASN A 178 -10.70 5.72 -7.14
N VAL A 179 -10.56 5.09 -8.33
CA VAL A 179 -10.65 5.82 -9.61
C VAL A 179 -11.99 6.53 -9.73
N ASN A 180 -13.09 5.80 -9.52
CA ASN A 180 -14.43 6.36 -9.62
C ASN A 180 -14.64 7.47 -8.60
N TYR A 181 -14.31 7.22 -7.33
CA TYR A 181 -14.42 8.24 -6.27
C TYR A 181 -13.64 9.53 -6.58
N LEU A 182 -12.39 9.40 -7.05
CA LEU A 182 -11.58 10.57 -7.39
C LEU A 182 -12.15 11.33 -8.57
N ARG A 183 -12.61 10.64 -9.61
CA ARG A 183 -13.23 11.26 -10.79
C ARG A 183 -14.55 11.94 -10.46
N ASP A 184 -15.41 11.28 -9.68
CA ASP A 184 -16.70 11.85 -9.26
C ASP A 184 -16.51 13.09 -8.39
N LYS A 185 -15.53 13.07 -7.49
CA LYS A 185 -15.30 14.15 -6.55
C LYS A 185 -14.50 15.32 -7.12
N TYR A 186 -13.51 15.04 -7.96
CA TYR A 186 -12.56 16.07 -8.45
C TYR A 186 -12.68 16.34 -9.95
N ALA A 187 -13.58 15.66 -10.64
CA ALA A 187 -13.93 15.85 -12.05
C ALA A 187 -12.68 15.99 -12.95
N GLU A 188 -12.51 17.12 -13.64
CA GLU A 188 -11.42 17.35 -14.58
C GLU A 188 -10.03 17.19 -13.96
N ALA A 189 -9.84 17.60 -12.69
CA ALA A 189 -8.57 17.43 -11.99
C ALA A 189 -8.15 15.97 -11.83
N ALA A 190 -9.11 15.04 -11.83
CA ALA A 190 -8.89 13.60 -11.70
C ALA A 190 -9.10 12.83 -13.03
N ALA A 191 -9.30 13.50 -14.16
CA ALA A 191 -9.55 12.84 -15.45
C ALA A 191 -8.42 11.87 -15.85
N GLY A 192 -7.16 12.23 -15.53
CA GLY A 192 -5.96 11.43 -15.81
C GLY A 192 -5.66 10.31 -14.81
N VAL A 193 -6.50 10.07 -13.80
CA VAL A 193 -6.28 9.02 -12.80
C VAL A 193 -6.37 7.64 -13.45
N LYS A 194 -5.34 6.82 -13.25
CA LYS A 194 -5.23 5.45 -13.78
C LYS A 194 -5.28 4.42 -12.65
N LEU A 195 -5.90 3.29 -12.96
CA LEU A 195 -5.86 2.11 -12.12
C LEU A 195 -4.62 1.30 -12.45
N ILE A 196 -3.76 1.09 -11.44
CA ILE A 196 -2.73 0.05 -11.46
C ILE A 196 -2.73 -0.56 -10.07
N TYR A 197 -3.02 -1.85 -9.96
CA TYR A 197 -3.06 -2.54 -8.69
C TYR A 197 -1.68 -2.69 -8.05
N ASN A 198 -1.62 -2.75 -6.72
CA ASN A 198 -0.43 -3.22 -6.04
C ASN A 198 -0.18 -4.69 -6.39
N GLY A 199 0.96 -4.99 -6.99
CA GLY A 199 1.31 -6.34 -7.38
C GLY A 199 1.97 -7.16 -6.28
N LEU A 200 1.94 -8.47 -6.45
CA LEU A 200 2.69 -9.44 -5.65
C LEU A 200 3.82 -10.05 -6.49
N ASP A 201 4.95 -10.31 -5.87
CA ASP A 201 6.03 -11.12 -6.43
C ASP A 201 5.64 -12.60 -6.30
N LEU A 202 5.00 -13.13 -7.36
CA LEU A 202 4.33 -14.44 -7.33
C LEU A 202 5.29 -15.61 -7.07
N ASP A 203 6.56 -15.46 -7.37
CA ASP A 203 7.59 -16.47 -7.06
C ASP A 203 7.74 -16.69 -5.54
N LYS A 204 7.35 -15.71 -4.74
CA LYS A 204 7.37 -15.76 -3.27
C LYS A 204 6.07 -16.32 -2.66
N PHE A 205 5.09 -16.65 -3.48
CA PHE A 205 3.77 -17.15 -3.08
C PHE A 205 3.46 -18.48 -3.81
N PRO A 206 4.12 -19.58 -3.42
CA PRO A 206 3.87 -20.88 -4.01
C PRO A 206 2.43 -21.30 -3.73
N PHE A 207 1.70 -21.60 -4.81
CA PHE A 207 0.29 -21.98 -4.73
C PHE A 207 0.16 -23.42 -4.22
N ASP A 208 -0.63 -23.62 -3.17
CA ASP A 208 -0.87 -24.91 -2.55
C ASP A 208 -2.29 -24.97 -1.95
N PRO A 209 -3.32 -25.21 -2.77
CA PRO A 209 -4.71 -25.26 -2.30
C PRO A 209 -5.05 -26.51 -1.51
N ASP A 210 -4.34 -27.61 -1.75
CA ASP A 210 -4.63 -28.95 -1.21
C ASP A 210 -3.67 -29.34 -0.06
N GLY A 211 -2.81 -28.42 0.40
CA GLY A 211 -1.91 -28.68 1.53
C GLY A 211 -2.67 -29.03 2.83
N ASP A 212 -1.94 -29.56 3.81
CA ASP A 212 -2.49 -29.94 5.12
C ASP A 212 -3.08 -28.72 5.86
N LYS A 213 -4.33 -28.39 5.53
CA LYS A 213 -5.07 -27.28 6.13
C LYS A 213 -5.64 -27.67 7.49
N LEU A 214 -5.30 -26.89 8.50
CA LEU A 214 -5.91 -27.00 9.84
C LEU A 214 -7.32 -26.40 9.84
N PRO A 215 -8.22 -26.75 10.77
CA PRO A 215 -9.49 -26.06 10.97
C PRO A 215 -9.25 -24.68 11.62
N LEU A 216 -8.43 -23.87 10.96
CA LEU A 216 -7.94 -22.58 11.42
C LEU A 216 -8.58 -21.44 10.62
N VAL A 217 -9.26 -20.53 11.32
CA VAL A 217 -9.68 -19.22 10.85
C VAL A 217 -8.56 -18.24 11.16
N LEU A 218 -7.99 -17.60 10.15
CA LEU A 218 -6.88 -16.68 10.32
C LEU A 218 -7.31 -15.25 10.06
N GLY A 219 -7.09 -14.35 11.02
CA GLY A 219 -7.16 -12.90 10.85
C GLY A 219 -5.75 -12.31 10.83
N VAL A 220 -5.44 -11.43 9.88
CA VAL A 220 -4.12 -10.77 9.80
C VAL A 220 -4.26 -9.28 9.51
N GLY A 221 -3.67 -8.45 10.36
CA GLY A 221 -3.66 -7.01 10.16
C GLY A 221 -3.37 -6.23 11.43
N ARG A 222 -3.25 -4.91 11.30
CA ARG A 222 -3.15 -4.04 12.49
C ARG A 222 -4.43 -4.13 13.32
N LEU A 223 -4.30 -4.16 14.63
CA LEU A 223 -5.45 -4.20 15.53
C LEU A 223 -6.04 -2.79 15.67
N VAL A 224 -6.79 -2.36 14.66
CA VAL A 224 -7.45 -1.06 14.53
C VAL A 224 -8.89 -1.28 14.03
N GLU A 225 -9.79 -0.32 14.30
CA GLU A 225 -11.22 -0.43 14.06
C GLU A 225 -11.58 -0.94 12.64
N LYS A 226 -10.99 -0.35 11.61
CA LYS A 226 -11.30 -0.70 10.21
C LYS A 226 -11.02 -2.15 9.81
N LYS A 227 -10.29 -2.92 10.62
CA LYS A 227 -10.02 -4.36 10.37
C LYS A 227 -11.15 -5.25 10.86
N GLY A 228 -12.03 -4.76 11.71
CA GLY A 228 -13.26 -5.44 12.14
C GLY A 228 -13.03 -6.71 12.96
N PHE A 229 -11.88 -6.87 13.63
CA PHE A 229 -11.58 -8.09 14.40
C PHE A 229 -12.53 -8.32 15.56
N SER A 230 -13.18 -7.28 16.10
CA SER A 230 -14.24 -7.45 17.11
C SER A 230 -15.40 -8.30 16.56
N TYR A 231 -15.80 -8.12 15.31
CA TYR A 231 -16.84 -8.94 14.66
C TYR A 231 -16.38 -10.38 14.40
N LEU A 232 -15.07 -10.59 14.19
CA LEU A 232 -14.52 -11.94 14.08
C LEU A 232 -14.57 -12.66 15.45
N LEU A 233 -14.38 -11.95 16.55
CA LEU A 233 -14.55 -12.51 17.89
C LEU A 233 -16.02 -12.85 18.16
N ASP A 234 -16.96 -11.98 17.81
CA ASP A 234 -18.39 -12.26 17.95
C ASP A 234 -18.81 -13.47 17.10
N ALA A 235 -18.33 -13.56 15.84
CA ALA A 235 -18.54 -14.72 14.97
C ALA A 235 -17.94 -16.00 15.57
N SER A 236 -16.77 -15.91 16.20
CA SER A 236 -16.13 -17.04 16.91
C SER A 236 -16.98 -17.54 18.07
N ALA A 237 -17.60 -16.62 18.82
CA ALA A 237 -18.53 -17.00 19.90
C ALA A 237 -19.77 -17.74 19.37
N LEU A 238 -20.32 -17.31 18.22
CA LEU A 238 -21.44 -17.97 17.56
C LEU A 238 -21.05 -19.37 17.05
N MET A 239 -19.88 -19.53 16.42
CA MET A 239 -19.37 -20.83 15.98
C MET A 239 -19.16 -21.78 17.16
N ARG A 240 -18.59 -21.28 18.28
CA ARG A 240 -18.44 -22.08 19.50
C ARG A 240 -19.81 -22.54 20.05
N ALA A 241 -20.79 -21.65 20.10
CA ALA A 241 -22.15 -21.98 20.56
C ALA A 241 -22.82 -23.03 19.70
N LYS A 242 -22.52 -23.08 18.41
CA LYS A 242 -22.96 -24.13 17.47
C LYS A 242 -22.18 -25.44 17.59
N GLY A 243 -21.10 -25.49 18.39
CA GLY A 243 -20.25 -26.67 18.54
C GLY A 243 -19.35 -26.97 17.33
N ILE A 244 -19.10 -25.98 16.48
CA ILE A 244 -18.22 -26.12 15.32
C ILE A 244 -16.77 -26.28 15.78
N PRO A 245 -16.02 -27.31 15.33
CA PRO A 245 -14.60 -27.46 15.66
C PRO A 245 -13.75 -26.46 14.86
N PHE A 246 -13.15 -25.49 15.53
CA PHE A 246 -12.25 -24.52 14.92
C PHE A 246 -11.21 -23.97 15.91
N ARG A 247 -10.15 -23.39 15.35
CA ARG A 247 -9.28 -22.41 16.04
C ARG A 247 -9.33 -21.10 15.28
N CYS A 248 -9.18 -19.99 15.98
CA CYS A 248 -9.04 -18.68 15.38
C CYS A 248 -7.74 -18.05 15.87
N GLU A 249 -6.92 -17.58 14.95
CA GLU A 249 -5.69 -16.86 15.26
C GLU A 249 -5.76 -15.47 14.64
N ILE A 250 -5.48 -14.43 15.43
CA ILE A 250 -5.41 -13.05 14.96
C ILE A 250 -3.97 -12.57 15.09
N VAL A 251 -3.34 -12.32 13.93
CA VAL A 251 -1.94 -11.91 13.84
C VAL A 251 -1.85 -10.41 13.57
N GLY A 252 -1.18 -9.68 14.44
CA GLY A 252 -0.94 -8.26 14.34
C GLY A 252 -0.84 -7.60 15.70
N GLY A 253 -0.45 -6.34 15.73
CA GLY A 253 -0.46 -5.48 16.90
C GLY A 253 -1.21 -4.18 16.59
N GLY A 254 -1.62 -3.44 17.60
CA GLY A 254 -2.32 -2.17 17.42
C GLY A 254 -3.01 -1.68 18.68
N GLU A 255 -3.65 -0.53 18.57
CA GLU A 255 -4.28 0.17 19.71
C GLU A 255 -5.43 -0.61 20.36
N LEU A 256 -6.11 -1.50 19.61
CA LEU A 256 -7.24 -2.29 20.11
C LEU A 256 -6.81 -3.63 20.74
N GLU A 257 -5.51 -3.89 20.96
CA GLU A 257 -5.05 -5.18 21.49
C GLU A 257 -5.65 -5.51 22.86
N ALA A 258 -5.69 -4.53 23.76
CA ALA A 258 -6.27 -4.70 25.08
C ALA A 258 -7.80 -4.94 25.03
N ASP A 259 -8.50 -4.18 24.21
CA ASP A 259 -9.96 -4.27 24.04
C ASP A 259 -10.37 -5.62 23.44
N LEU A 260 -9.62 -6.09 22.43
CA LEU A 260 -9.86 -7.41 21.81
C LEU A 260 -9.56 -8.54 22.82
N GLN A 261 -8.51 -8.43 23.64
CA GLN A 261 -8.23 -9.42 24.68
C GLN A 261 -9.33 -9.44 25.75
N GLU A 262 -9.86 -8.28 26.14
CA GLU A 262 -11.02 -8.21 27.04
C GLU A 262 -12.25 -8.88 26.42
N GLN A 263 -12.52 -8.65 25.12
CA GLN A 263 -13.62 -9.28 24.41
C GLN A 263 -13.44 -10.81 24.34
N VAL A 264 -12.23 -11.33 24.08
CA VAL A 264 -11.93 -12.77 24.15
C VAL A 264 -12.30 -13.36 25.50
N ASN A 265 -11.93 -12.67 26.60
CA ASN A 265 -12.23 -13.11 27.97
C ASN A 265 -13.75 -13.07 28.25
N LYS A 266 -14.41 -11.98 27.88
CA LYS A 266 -15.85 -11.74 28.08
C LYS A 266 -16.72 -12.75 27.34
N LEU A 267 -16.29 -13.16 26.15
CA LEU A 267 -16.97 -14.16 25.32
C LEU A 267 -16.50 -15.59 25.64
N ASP A 268 -15.66 -15.81 26.65
CA ASP A 268 -15.11 -17.12 27.02
C ASP A 268 -14.48 -17.88 25.84
N LEU A 269 -13.65 -17.19 25.04
CA LEU A 269 -13.03 -17.72 23.82
C LEU A 269 -11.59 -18.22 24.02
N GLY A 270 -11.05 -18.22 25.23
CA GLY A 270 -9.64 -18.54 25.48
C GLY A 270 -9.18 -19.92 24.99
N GLY A 271 -10.09 -20.88 24.81
CA GLY A 271 -9.79 -22.20 24.24
C GLY A 271 -9.86 -22.26 22.71
N HIS A 272 -10.36 -21.22 22.05
CA HIS A 272 -10.61 -21.16 20.60
C HIS A 272 -9.86 -20.06 19.89
N VAL A 273 -9.65 -18.91 20.52
CA VAL A 273 -9.06 -17.70 19.92
C VAL A 273 -7.73 -17.35 20.56
N THR A 274 -6.76 -17.01 19.74
CA THR A 274 -5.42 -16.55 20.16
C THR A 274 -5.08 -15.23 19.45
N LEU A 275 -4.74 -14.17 20.23
CA LEU A 275 -4.09 -12.98 19.71
C LEU A 275 -2.58 -13.24 19.68
N CYS A 276 -2.02 -13.36 18.49
CA CYS A 276 -0.65 -13.84 18.27
C CYS A 276 0.41 -12.73 18.33
N GLY A 277 -0.01 -11.46 18.42
CA GLY A 277 0.91 -10.33 18.28
C GLY A 277 1.45 -10.18 16.84
N ALA A 278 2.39 -9.27 16.66
CA ALA A 278 3.01 -9.03 15.36
C ALA A 278 4.02 -10.13 15.00
N MET A 279 3.94 -10.61 13.77
CA MET A 279 4.80 -11.67 13.22
C MET A 279 5.61 -11.17 12.01
N SER A 280 6.66 -11.92 11.64
CA SER A 280 7.38 -11.70 10.40
C SER A 280 6.52 -12.07 9.19
N GLN A 281 6.85 -11.53 8.01
CA GLN A 281 6.12 -11.89 6.78
C GLN A 281 6.24 -13.38 6.44
N SER A 282 7.37 -14.00 6.72
CA SER A 282 7.58 -15.45 6.54
C SER A 282 6.64 -16.27 7.41
N ASP A 283 6.48 -15.88 8.69
CA ASP A 283 5.61 -16.58 9.63
C ASP A 283 4.13 -16.38 9.24
N VAL A 284 3.76 -15.16 8.82
CA VAL A 284 2.41 -14.87 8.29
C VAL A 284 2.09 -15.75 7.09
N LYS A 285 3.00 -15.86 6.10
CA LYS A 285 2.82 -16.73 4.94
C LYS A 285 2.64 -18.20 5.34
N GLN A 286 3.43 -18.68 6.31
CA GLN A 286 3.27 -20.03 6.83
C GLN A 286 1.91 -20.24 7.49
N LYS A 287 1.44 -19.29 8.29
CA LYS A 287 0.11 -19.32 8.90
C LYS A 287 -1.00 -19.35 7.85
N ILE A 288 -0.91 -18.52 6.80
CA ILE A 288 -1.88 -18.51 5.69
C ILE A 288 -1.93 -19.90 5.02
N ARG A 289 -0.79 -20.51 4.74
CA ARG A 289 -0.74 -21.84 4.12
C ARG A 289 -1.37 -22.93 4.98
N GLN A 290 -1.27 -22.82 6.30
CA GLN A 290 -1.84 -23.78 7.26
C GLN A 290 -3.34 -23.51 7.53
N ALA A 291 -3.81 -22.29 7.31
CA ALA A 291 -5.19 -21.92 7.60
C ALA A 291 -6.18 -22.53 6.59
N ARG A 292 -7.36 -22.94 7.09
CA ARG A 292 -8.48 -23.34 6.23
C ARG A 292 -9.02 -22.13 5.45
N LEU A 293 -9.05 -20.96 6.10
CA LEU A 293 -9.54 -19.72 5.53
C LEU A 293 -8.88 -18.50 6.17
N LEU A 294 -8.85 -17.40 5.42
CA LEU A 294 -8.55 -16.08 5.94
C LEU A 294 -9.83 -15.27 6.09
N ALA A 295 -10.06 -14.67 7.27
CA ALA A 295 -11.17 -13.75 7.53
C ALA A 295 -10.62 -12.32 7.71
N ALA A 296 -11.06 -11.42 6.83
CA ALA A 296 -10.73 -10.00 6.89
C ALA A 296 -12.03 -9.17 6.88
N PRO A 297 -12.80 -9.14 7.98
CA PRO A 297 -14.11 -8.52 8.05
C PRO A 297 -13.99 -6.99 8.17
N CYS A 298 -13.35 -6.36 7.19
CA CYS A 298 -13.10 -4.93 7.15
C CYS A 298 -14.38 -4.10 7.29
N VAL A 299 -14.27 -2.93 7.94
CA VAL A 299 -15.40 -2.02 8.13
C VAL A 299 -14.99 -0.58 7.82
N HIS A 300 -15.97 0.27 7.59
CA HIS A 300 -15.79 1.71 7.65
C HIS A 300 -15.63 2.13 9.11
N ALA A 301 -14.47 2.71 9.46
CA ALA A 301 -14.23 3.24 10.79
C ALA A 301 -14.97 4.58 11.00
N GLU A 302 -15.21 4.98 12.25
CA GLU A 302 -15.93 6.21 12.59
C GLU A 302 -15.26 7.47 12.04
N ASN A 303 -13.92 7.48 11.96
CA ASN A 303 -13.13 8.58 11.37
C ASN A 303 -13.01 8.51 9.84
N ASN A 304 -13.89 7.76 9.15
CA ASN A 304 -13.84 7.47 7.71
C ASN A 304 -12.57 6.74 7.23
N ASP A 305 -11.67 6.28 8.12
CA ASP A 305 -10.58 5.42 7.70
C ASP A 305 -11.12 4.06 7.25
N ARG A 306 -10.61 3.56 6.15
CA ARG A 306 -11.01 2.28 5.56
C ARG A 306 -9.89 1.70 4.73
N ASP A 307 -9.91 0.41 4.55
CA ASP A 307 -8.94 -0.23 3.66
C ASP A 307 -9.33 0.04 2.20
N GLY A 308 -8.34 0.28 1.36
CA GLY A 308 -8.56 0.39 -0.09
C GLY A 308 -8.74 -1.00 -0.70
N LEU A 309 -7.66 -1.76 -0.69
CA LEU A 309 -7.61 -3.18 -1.05
C LEU A 309 -6.54 -3.82 -0.17
N PRO A 310 -6.92 -4.61 0.86
CA PRO A 310 -5.97 -5.22 1.77
C PRO A 310 -5.06 -6.23 1.06
N THR A 311 -3.74 -6.03 1.10
CA THR A 311 -2.77 -6.94 0.46
C THR A 311 -2.84 -8.35 0.99
N ILE A 312 -3.25 -8.54 2.26
CA ILE A 312 -3.37 -9.86 2.87
C ILE A 312 -4.42 -10.75 2.16
N LEU A 313 -5.45 -10.17 1.54
CA LEU A 313 -6.39 -10.92 0.70
C LEU A 313 -5.68 -11.44 -0.55
N LEU A 314 -4.88 -10.59 -1.20
CA LEU A 314 -4.10 -10.97 -2.39
C LEU A 314 -3.08 -12.05 -2.06
N GLU A 315 -2.36 -11.90 -0.94
CA GLU A 315 -1.36 -12.86 -0.45
C GLU A 315 -2.00 -14.21 -0.13
N SER A 316 -3.19 -14.21 0.50
CA SER A 316 -3.93 -15.41 0.85
C SER A 316 -4.42 -16.15 -0.40
N MET A 317 -5.02 -15.42 -1.35
CA MET A 317 -5.48 -15.97 -2.63
C MET A 317 -4.29 -16.51 -3.45
N ALA A 318 -3.16 -15.82 -3.45
CA ALA A 318 -1.94 -16.27 -4.12
C ALA A 318 -1.42 -17.60 -3.56
N LEU A 319 -1.52 -17.82 -2.25
CA LEU A 319 -1.08 -19.04 -1.55
C LEU A 319 -2.11 -20.20 -1.61
N GLY A 320 -3.33 -19.93 -2.12
CA GLY A 320 -4.38 -20.95 -2.21
C GLY A 320 -5.21 -21.09 -0.94
N THR A 321 -5.35 -20.02 -0.14
CA THR A 321 -6.21 -20.01 1.05
C THR A 321 -7.43 -19.14 0.77
N PRO A 322 -8.65 -19.72 0.83
CA PRO A 322 -9.90 -18.99 0.59
C PRO A 322 -10.08 -17.82 1.56
N CYS A 323 -10.73 -16.76 1.09
CA CYS A 323 -10.94 -15.54 1.86
C CYS A 323 -12.42 -15.25 2.11
N ILE A 324 -12.71 -14.70 3.29
CA ILE A 324 -13.97 -14.05 3.63
C ILE A 324 -13.68 -12.58 3.91
N SER A 325 -14.47 -11.67 3.34
CA SER A 325 -14.38 -10.24 3.66
C SER A 325 -15.71 -9.54 3.46
N THR A 326 -15.70 -8.22 3.47
CA THR A 326 -16.86 -7.33 3.39
C THR A 326 -16.75 -6.43 2.16
N PRO A 327 -17.85 -5.83 1.66
CA PRO A 327 -17.83 -5.01 0.44
C PRO A 327 -17.25 -3.59 0.66
N VAL A 328 -16.14 -3.49 1.41
CA VAL A 328 -15.47 -2.21 1.66
C VAL A 328 -14.57 -1.85 0.48
N THR A 329 -14.78 -0.69 -0.11
CA THR A 329 -13.98 -0.05 -1.17
C THR A 329 -13.62 -0.98 -2.35
N GLY A 330 -12.33 -1.35 -2.51
CA GLY A 330 -11.82 -2.20 -3.60
C GLY A 330 -11.92 -3.71 -3.34
N ILE A 331 -12.39 -4.15 -2.18
CA ILE A 331 -12.48 -5.59 -1.84
C ILE A 331 -13.36 -6.35 -2.84
N PRO A 332 -14.52 -5.83 -3.31
CA PRO A 332 -15.33 -6.51 -4.32
C PRO A 332 -14.64 -6.72 -5.69
N GLU A 333 -13.53 -6.06 -5.93
CA GLU A 333 -12.77 -6.23 -7.17
C GLU A 333 -12.01 -7.56 -7.19
N VAL A 334 -11.65 -8.08 -6.03
CA VAL A 334 -10.90 -9.35 -5.87
C VAL A 334 -11.74 -10.46 -5.26
N LEU A 335 -12.61 -10.15 -4.32
CA LEU A 335 -13.54 -11.12 -3.72
C LEU A 335 -14.89 -11.02 -4.42
N LYS A 336 -15.10 -11.88 -5.43
CA LYS A 336 -16.37 -12.06 -6.10
C LYS A 336 -17.13 -13.18 -5.37
N PRO A 337 -18.35 -12.91 -4.83
CA PRO A 337 -19.09 -13.86 -4.01
C PRO A 337 -19.30 -15.21 -4.69
N GLY A 338 -18.80 -16.28 -4.08
CA GLY A 338 -18.91 -17.65 -4.59
C GLY A 338 -18.03 -18.00 -5.79
N GLU A 339 -17.23 -17.04 -6.30
CA GLU A 339 -16.30 -17.26 -7.42
C GLU A 339 -14.84 -17.26 -6.93
N THR A 340 -14.39 -16.20 -6.25
CA THR A 340 -13.02 -16.05 -5.77
C THR A 340 -12.90 -15.93 -4.25
N GLY A 341 -14.04 -15.89 -3.55
CA GLY A 341 -14.13 -15.83 -2.09
C GLY A 341 -15.57 -15.70 -1.62
N LEU A 342 -15.75 -15.51 -0.31
CA LEU A 342 -17.05 -15.22 0.28
C LEU A 342 -17.11 -13.78 0.77
N MET A 343 -18.27 -13.15 0.62
CA MET A 343 -18.50 -11.78 1.03
C MET A 343 -19.71 -11.72 1.97
N VAL A 344 -19.56 -11.02 3.08
CA VAL A 344 -20.61 -10.80 4.09
C VAL A 344 -20.80 -9.30 4.32
N ALA A 345 -21.96 -8.92 4.85
CA ALA A 345 -22.19 -7.51 5.21
C ALA A 345 -21.23 -7.06 6.30
N GLU A 346 -20.88 -5.76 6.29
CA GLU A 346 -20.09 -5.17 7.38
C GLU A 346 -20.84 -5.32 8.70
N ARG A 347 -20.07 -5.59 9.79
CA ARG A 347 -20.59 -5.67 11.15
C ARG A 347 -21.64 -6.78 11.38
N ASP A 348 -21.73 -7.74 10.47
CA ASP A 348 -22.62 -8.90 10.58
C ASP A 348 -21.85 -10.15 11.04
N ALA A 349 -21.78 -10.34 12.36
CA ALA A 349 -21.11 -11.49 12.97
C ALA A 349 -21.84 -12.82 12.64
N ASN A 350 -23.17 -12.82 12.43
CA ASN A 350 -23.90 -14.04 12.08
C ASN A 350 -23.53 -14.51 10.67
N ALA A 351 -23.59 -13.61 9.67
CA ALA A 351 -23.19 -13.93 8.31
C ALA A 351 -21.71 -14.34 8.24
N LEU A 352 -20.84 -13.71 9.04
CA LEU A 352 -19.43 -14.08 9.13
C LEU A 352 -19.23 -15.47 9.72
N ALA A 353 -19.97 -15.83 10.78
CA ALA A 353 -19.93 -17.17 11.37
C ALA A 353 -20.40 -18.25 10.38
N ASP A 354 -21.52 -18.02 9.67
CA ASP A 354 -22.05 -18.95 8.69
C ASP A 354 -21.08 -19.12 7.50
N ALA A 355 -20.44 -18.05 7.03
CA ALA A 355 -19.42 -18.12 6.00
C ALA A 355 -18.17 -18.89 6.45
N CYS A 356 -17.72 -18.69 7.70
CA CYS A 356 -16.64 -19.46 8.28
C CYS A 356 -17.00 -20.94 8.40
N GLU A 357 -18.17 -21.28 8.91
CA GLU A 357 -18.67 -22.65 9.02
C GLU A 357 -18.66 -23.35 7.65
N ARG A 358 -19.17 -22.67 6.62
CA ARG A 358 -19.19 -23.18 5.26
C ARG A 358 -17.81 -23.52 4.73
N LEU A 359 -16.80 -22.64 4.90
CA LEU A 359 -15.44 -22.94 4.46
C LEU A 359 -14.72 -23.96 5.36
N LEU A 360 -15.08 -24.08 6.64
CA LEU A 360 -14.51 -25.10 7.52
C LEU A 360 -14.99 -26.51 7.14
N THR A 361 -16.19 -26.63 6.57
CA THR A 361 -16.87 -27.94 6.31
C THR A 361 -16.89 -28.36 4.84
N ASP A 362 -16.81 -27.42 3.89
CA ASP A 362 -16.89 -27.68 2.44
C ASP A 362 -15.51 -27.56 1.78
N GLN A 363 -14.82 -28.70 1.64
CA GLN A 363 -13.50 -28.78 1.00
C GLN A 363 -13.56 -28.45 -0.49
N GLN A 364 -14.62 -28.90 -1.19
CA GLN A 364 -14.74 -28.68 -2.63
C GLN A 364 -14.86 -27.19 -2.93
N LEU A 365 -15.71 -26.47 -2.18
CA LEU A 365 -15.83 -25.03 -2.29
C LEU A 365 -14.48 -24.34 -2.03
N CYS A 366 -13.75 -24.74 -1.00
CA CYS A 366 -12.44 -24.18 -0.71
C CYS A 366 -11.49 -24.30 -1.91
N THR A 367 -11.38 -25.48 -2.51
CA THR A 367 -10.51 -25.71 -3.67
C THR A 367 -10.95 -24.89 -4.88
N GLU A 368 -12.25 -24.81 -5.17
CA GLU A 368 -12.80 -23.99 -6.27
C GLU A 368 -12.46 -22.49 -6.09
N LEU A 369 -12.72 -21.95 -4.90
CA LEU A 369 -12.40 -20.56 -4.58
C LEU A 369 -10.90 -20.27 -4.66
N ALA A 370 -10.06 -21.19 -4.17
CA ALA A 370 -8.61 -21.05 -4.21
C ALA A 370 -8.07 -21.02 -5.65
N LEU A 371 -8.54 -21.92 -6.52
CA LEU A 371 -8.15 -21.98 -7.93
C LEU A 371 -8.54 -20.71 -8.69
N ASN A 372 -9.78 -20.26 -8.51
CA ASN A 372 -10.26 -19.06 -9.18
C ASN A 372 -9.58 -17.80 -8.64
N GLY A 373 -9.38 -17.75 -7.32
CA GLY A 373 -8.64 -16.67 -6.68
C GLY A 373 -7.20 -16.56 -7.21
N ARG A 374 -6.48 -17.68 -7.31
CA ARG A 374 -5.12 -17.72 -7.86
C ARG A 374 -5.06 -17.21 -9.30
N ARG A 375 -5.98 -17.63 -10.17
CA ARG A 375 -6.04 -17.16 -11.56
C ARG A 375 -6.22 -15.65 -11.63
N LEU A 376 -7.11 -15.08 -10.81
CA LEU A 376 -7.32 -13.64 -10.74
C LEU A 376 -6.03 -12.90 -10.33
N ILE A 377 -5.29 -13.45 -9.33
CA ILE A 377 -4.04 -12.86 -8.86
C ILE A 377 -2.97 -12.90 -9.96
N GLU A 378 -2.81 -14.01 -10.66
CA GLU A 378 -1.85 -14.16 -11.77
C GLU A 378 -2.17 -13.23 -12.94
N ASP A 379 -3.44 -12.96 -13.19
CA ASP A 379 -3.89 -12.10 -14.28
C ASP A 379 -3.66 -10.61 -13.97
N GLN A 380 -4.04 -10.14 -12.77
CA GLN A 380 -4.16 -8.71 -12.48
C GLN A 380 -3.18 -8.18 -11.42
N PHE A 381 -2.56 -9.05 -10.64
CA PHE A 381 -1.75 -8.65 -9.46
C PHE A 381 -0.30 -9.16 -9.52
N ASP A 382 0.22 -9.49 -10.68
CA ASP A 382 1.64 -9.78 -10.87
C ASP A 382 2.44 -8.47 -10.83
N ILE A 383 3.39 -8.36 -9.88
CA ILE A 383 4.20 -7.16 -9.69
C ILE A 383 4.99 -6.78 -10.95
N ASN A 384 5.44 -7.75 -11.73
CA ASN A 384 6.24 -7.46 -12.92
C ASN A 384 5.38 -6.83 -14.02
N LYS A 385 4.13 -7.29 -14.19
CA LYS A 385 3.15 -6.70 -15.11
C LYS A 385 2.79 -5.27 -14.65
N ASN A 386 2.43 -5.11 -13.38
CA ASN A 386 1.98 -3.83 -12.84
C ASN A 386 3.12 -2.79 -12.84
N ALA A 387 4.34 -3.19 -12.47
CA ALA A 387 5.50 -2.32 -12.56
C ALA A 387 5.86 -1.95 -14.01
N ALA A 388 5.62 -2.84 -14.99
CA ALA A 388 5.80 -2.49 -16.41
C ALA A 388 4.81 -1.41 -16.86
N GLU A 389 3.55 -1.46 -16.40
CA GLU A 389 2.57 -0.41 -16.67
C GLU A 389 2.99 0.94 -16.04
N ILE A 390 3.53 0.92 -14.82
CA ILE A 390 4.07 2.12 -14.15
C ILE A 390 5.25 2.69 -14.96
N ARG A 391 6.18 1.86 -15.42
CA ARG A 391 7.30 2.31 -16.28
C ARG A 391 6.81 2.92 -17.60
N ALA A 392 5.80 2.33 -18.23
CA ALA A 392 5.18 2.89 -19.44
C ALA A 392 4.57 4.28 -19.18
N LEU A 393 3.97 4.49 -18.01
CA LEU A 393 3.49 5.80 -17.59
C LEU A 393 4.65 6.79 -17.38
N PHE A 394 5.71 6.41 -16.68
CA PHE A 394 6.89 7.25 -16.50
C PHE A 394 7.48 7.65 -17.85
N SER A 395 7.56 6.72 -18.81
CA SER A 395 8.02 7.01 -20.18
C SER A 395 7.14 8.07 -20.84
N SER A 396 5.82 7.93 -20.77
CA SER A 396 4.88 8.89 -21.37
C SER A 396 4.95 10.28 -20.74
N MET A 397 5.24 10.36 -19.43
CA MET A 397 5.28 11.61 -18.67
C MET A 397 6.63 12.34 -18.77
N SER A 398 7.73 11.58 -18.91
CA SER A 398 9.07 12.14 -19.02
C SER A 398 9.50 12.39 -20.47
N GLY A 399 8.83 11.79 -21.43
CA GLY A 399 9.22 11.81 -22.85
C GLY A 399 10.44 10.94 -23.19
N VAL A 400 10.85 10.08 -22.25
CA VAL A 400 12.01 9.18 -22.37
C VAL A 400 11.54 7.73 -22.33
N ASP A 401 12.00 6.89 -23.23
CA ASP A 401 11.65 5.46 -23.22
C ASP A 401 12.36 4.74 -22.07
N LEU A 402 11.57 4.23 -21.12
CA LEU A 402 11.98 3.47 -19.94
C LEU A 402 11.57 1.99 -20.05
N SER A 403 11.03 1.57 -21.18
CA SER A 403 10.54 0.19 -21.40
C SER A 403 11.68 -0.83 -21.53
N ARG A 404 12.88 -0.38 -21.91
CA ARG A 404 14.10 -1.17 -21.99
C ARG A 404 15.06 -0.71 -20.91
N GLY A 405 15.21 -1.49 -19.85
CA GLY A 405 16.41 -1.43 -19.01
C GLY A 405 17.61 -1.59 -19.95
N GLY A 406 18.63 -0.73 -19.82
CA GLY A 406 19.75 -0.72 -20.72
C GLY A 406 20.31 -2.14 -20.89
N ASP A 407 20.30 -2.65 -22.13
CA ASP A 407 21.15 -3.75 -22.53
C ASP A 407 22.57 -3.34 -22.22
N GLY A 408 23.10 -3.80 -21.08
CA GLY A 408 24.50 -3.73 -20.77
C GLY A 408 25.25 -4.49 -21.85
N GLY A 409 25.78 -3.75 -22.85
CA GLY A 409 26.61 -4.31 -23.89
C GLY A 409 27.77 -5.06 -23.26
N GLY A 410 27.62 -6.36 -23.20
CA GLY A 410 28.74 -7.27 -23.02
C GLY A 410 29.43 -7.43 -24.38
N THR A 411 30.59 -6.86 -24.51
CA THR A 411 31.68 -7.33 -25.37
C THR A 411 32.93 -7.43 -24.53
#